data_10ec6db0c1485511fcbda2931479ee20
#
_entry.id   10ec6db0c1485511fcbda2931479ee20
#
_cell.length_a   1.000
_cell.length_b   1.000
_cell.length_c   1.000
_cell.angle_alpha   90.00
_cell.angle_beta   90.00
_cell.angle_gamma   90.00
#
_symmetry.space_group_name_H-M   'P 1'
#
loop_
_entity.id
_entity.type
_entity.pdbx_description
1 polymer ?
#
loop_
_entity_poly.entity_id
_entity_poly.type
_entity_poly.pdbx_seq_one_letter_code
_entity_poly.pdbx_strand_id
1 'polypeptide(L)'
;MSNVSGADINTESGGQEPAAQKKRSIRSHEQLIGMIILSAAFIVGSLSVASGIRARNQTQKNQISITGSAEETVTSNMFQWTANFSSTQPTTSAALAQLNGWTVQIRKALIAAGAFDSEISFGTVNVQPNELATGAISNFTMSQTVTVQSTRLSAMQPVLGVSTLLLANNVPFIAQQPQYTYNGLKKLRPALTAEAAANARKRAQAALGKHVALGAPISITVGQISVDAPGSVNYGSGDFNTSTIPKVVSVVVDATYATG
;
A
#
# COMPACT_ATOMS: atom_id res chain seq x y z
N MET A 1 -43.54 -26.83 -66.13
CA MET A 1 -44.83 -27.56 -66.27
C MET A 1 -45.78 -26.82 -65.35
N SER A 2 -46.55 -25.99 -66.00
CA SER A 2 -47.99 -26.16 -66.32
C SER A 2 -48.83 -25.77 -65.09
N ASN A 3 -49.55 -24.83 -65.06
CA ASN A 3 -50.56 -24.17 -65.90
C ASN A 3 -51.74 -23.84 -65.01
N VAL A 4 -52.17 -22.66 -65.02
CA VAL A 4 -53.34 -22.12 -65.67
C VAL A 4 -54.56 -21.93 -64.74
N SER A 5 -55.00 -20.67 -64.64
CA SER A 5 -56.29 -20.13 -65.01
C SER A 5 -57.46 -20.35 -64.07
N GLY A 6 -58.24 -19.43 -63.82
CA GLY A 6 -58.99 -18.40 -64.42
C GLY A 6 -59.98 -17.84 -63.43
N ALA A 7 -60.26 -16.56 -63.49
CA ALA A 7 -61.50 -15.94 -64.03
C ALA A 7 -62.75 -16.39 -63.27
N ASP A 8 -63.71 -15.60 -62.89
CA ASP A 8 -64.25 -14.33 -63.33
C ASP A 8 -65.41 -13.90 -62.35
N ILE A 9 -65.62 -12.62 -62.28
CA ILE A 9 -66.89 -11.88 -62.53
C ILE A 9 -67.81 -11.56 -61.33
N ASN A 10 -67.97 -10.22 -61.17
CA ASN A 10 -69.18 -9.43 -60.97
C ASN A 10 -70.03 -9.61 -59.68
N THR A 11 -70.61 -8.66 -59.13
CA THR A 11 -71.17 -7.33 -59.45
C THR A 11 -71.82 -6.71 -58.19
N GLU A 12 -71.79 -5.40 -58.17
CA GLU A 12 -72.82 -4.43 -57.64
C GLU A 12 -73.13 -4.32 -56.16
N SER A 13 -72.96 -3.20 -55.73
CA SER A 13 -73.65 -1.92 -55.58
C SER A 13 -74.12 -1.63 -54.13
N GLY A 14 -73.98 -0.40 -53.84
CA GLY A 14 -74.83 0.22 -52.84
C GLY A 14 -74.25 0.81 -51.59
N GLY A 15 -73.87 2.03 -51.67
CA GLY A 15 -74.54 3.10 -51.00
C GLY A 15 -74.08 3.51 -49.60
N GLN A 16 -73.62 4.74 -49.57
CA GLN A 16 -73.78 5.75 -48.50
C GLN A 16 -72.60 5.96 -47.51
N GLU A 17 -71.99 7.05 -47.80
CA GLU A 17 -71.21 7.97 -46.92
C GLU A 17 -72.13 8.58 -45.79
N PRO A 18 -71.62 9.42 -44.86
CA PRO A 18 -70.32 9.63 -44.22
C PRO A 18 -70.39 9.97 -42.74
N ALA A 19 -69.48 9.66 -41.94
CA ALA A 19 -69.24 10.42 -40.66
C ALA A 19 -68.07 9.91 -39.86
N ALA A 20 -66.84 10.16 -40.32
CA ALA A 20 -65.67 9.90 -39.44
C ALA A 20 -64.42 10.74 -39.76
N GLN A 21 -64.56 11.97 -40.22
CA GLN A 21 -63.41 12.80 -40.54
C GLN A 21 -63.11 13.96 -39.60
N LYS A 22 -63.81 14.14 -38.46
CA LYS A 22 -63.55 15.27 -37.54
C LYS A 22 -62.83 14.93 -36.25
N LYS A 23 -62.48 13.69 -35.97
CA LYS A 23 -61.74 13.27 -34.75
C LYS A 23 -60.26 13.04 -34.91
N ARG A 24 -59.72 13.00 -36.16
CA ARG A 24 -58.30 12.76 -36.40
C ARG A 24 -57.39 14.00 -36.35
N SER A 25 -57.96 15.19 -36.53
CA SER A 25 -57.21 16.44 -36.57
C SER A 25 -56.79 16.92 -35.16
N ILE A 26 -57.58 16.66 -34.15
CA ILE A 26 -57.28 17.13 -32.78
C ILE A 26 -56.19 16.29 -32.09
N ARG A 27 -56.16 14.98 -32.34
CA ARG A 27 -55.12 14.08 -31.83
C ARG A 27 -53.72 14.33 -32.41
N SER A 28 -53.66 14.80 -33.67
CA SER A 28 -52.36 15.12 -34.29
C SER A 28 -51.72 16.40 -33.73
N HIS A 29 -52.52 17.36 -33.30
CA HIS A 29 -52.01 18.60 -32.68
C HIS A 29 -51.49 18.36 -31.27
N GLU A 30 -52.16 17.56 -30.45
CA GLU A 30 -51.68 17.19 -29.11
C GLU A 30 -50.38 16.36 -29.18
N GLN A 31 -50.26 15.45 -30.14
CA GLN A 31 -49.01 14.68 -30.37
C GLN A 31 -47.86 15.56 -30.85
N LEU A 32 -48.14 16.55 -31.72
CA LEU A 32 -47.15 17.52 -32.18
C LEU A 32 -46.65 18.43 -31.04
N ILE A 33 -47.54 18.90 -30.19
CA ILE A 33 -47.20 19.71 -29.00
C ILE A 33 -46.39 18.89 -28.02
N GLY A 34 -46.75 17.63 -27.78
CA GLY A 34 -45.97 16.70 -26.94
C GLY A 34 -44.56 16.45 -27.46
N MET A 35 -44.39 16.25 -28.77
CA MET A 35 -43.06 16.08 -29.40
C MET A 35 -42.21 17.35 -29.31
N ILE A 36 -42.83 18.55 -29.46
CA ILE A 36 -42.10 19.83 -29.35
C ILE A 36 -41.62 20.04 -27.92
N ILE A 37 -42.42 19.74 -26.91
CA ILE A 37 -42.04 19.83 -25.50
C ILE A 37 -40.93 18.85 -25.17
N LEU A 38 -41.05 17.60 -25.67
CA LEU A 38 -40.02 16.57 -25.44
C LEU A 38 -38.68 16.93 -26.11
N SER A 39 -38.69 17.46 -27.33
CA SER A 39 -37.50 17.91 -28.02
C SER A 39 -36.87 19.13 -27.38
N ALA A 40 -37.70 20.10 -26.87
CA ALA A 40 -37.18 21.24 -26.14
C ALA A 40 -36.53 20.80 -24.81
N ALA A 41 -37.13 19.88 -24.07
CA ALA A 41 -36.54 19.32 -22.85
C ALA A 41 -35.22 18.58 -23.09
N PHE A 42 -35.12 17.86 -24.23
CA PHE A 42 -33.92 17.17 -24.65
C PHE A 42 -32.79 18.16 -25.02
N ILE A 43 -33.12 19.24 -25.70
CA ILE A 43 -32.16 20.30 -26.05
C ILE A 43 -31.63 20.99 -24.80
N VAL A 44 -32.51 21.37 -23.86
CA VAL A 44 -32.11 22.01 -22.59
C VAL A 44 -31.28 21.05 -21.74
N GLY A 45 -31.67 19.77 -21.68
CA GLY A 45 -30.90 18.72 -21.00
C GLY A 45 -29.50 18.53 -21.61
N SER A 46 -29.40 18.46 -22.92
CA SER A 46 -28.12 18.30 -23.63
C SER A 46 -27.19 19.49 -23.49
N LEU A 47 -27.73 20.72 -23.48
CA LEU A 47 -26.97 21.94 -23.23
C LEU A 47 -26.43 22.01 -21.80
N SER A 48 -27.20 21.53 -20.83
CA SER A 48 -26.77 21.47 -19.43
C SER A 48 -25.65 20.44 -19.21
N VAL A 49 -25.72 19.28 -19.86
CA VAL A 49 -24.66 18.27 -19.82
C VAL A 49 -23.43 18.77 -20.57
N ALA A 50 -23.58 19.40 -21.71
CA ALA A 50 -22.47 19.94 -22.47
C ALA A 50 -21.75 21.09 -21.73
N SER A 51 -22.49 21.94 -21.01
CA SER A 51 -21.90 23.00 -20.18
C SER A 51 -21.16 22.42 -18.95
N GLY A 52 -21.71 21.38 -18.33
CA GLY A 52 -21.04 20.66 -17.23
C GLY A 52 -19.73 19.98 -17.67
N ILE A 53 -19.72 19.35 -18.84
CA ILE A 53 -18.50 18.74 -19.42
C ILE A 53 -17.47 19.82 -19.80
N ARG A 54 -17.91 20.94 -20.36
CA ARG A 54 -17.01 22.07 -20.72
C ARG A 54 -16.42 22.72 -19.47
N ALA A 55 -17.21 22.94 -18.43
CA ALA A 55 -16.73 23.48 -17.16
C ALA A 55 -15.68 22.57 -16.52
N ARG A 56 -15.92 21.24 -16.52
CA ARG A 56 -14.96 20.26 -16.02
C ARG A 56 -13.67 20.23 -16.83
N ASN A 57 -13.76 20.30 -18.16
CA ASN A 57 -12.57 20.35 -19.04
C ASN A 57 -11.81 21.68 -18.92
N GLN A 58 -12.45 22.80 -18.63
CA GLN A 58 -11.76 24.06 -18.40
C GLN A 58 -11.03 24.06 -17.05
N THR A 59 -11.62 23.46 -16.01
CA THR A 59 -10.96 23.33 -14.70
C THR A 59 -9.71 22.47 -14.80
N GLN A 60 -9.72 21.43 -15.65
CA GLN A 60 -8.51 20.63 -15.91
C GLN A 60 -7.44 21.33 -16.75
N LYS A 61 -7.84 22.28 -17.61
CA LYS A 61 -6.88 23.03 -18.45
C LYS A 61 -6.07 24.08 -17.67
N ASN A 62 -6.60 24.52 -16.53
CA ASN A 62 -5.99 25.59 -15.73
C ASN A 62 -5.36 25.05 -14.44
N GLN A 63 -4.76 23.85 -14.50
CA GLN A 63 -4.08 23.27 -13.35
C GLN A 63 -2.85 22.46 -13.78
N ILE A 64 -1.88 22.42 -12.90
CA ILE A 64 -0.70 21.58 -13.04
C ILE A 64 -0.57 20.65 -11.84
N SER A 65 -0.40 19.35 -12.11
CA SER A 65 -0.10 18.35 -11.08
C SER A 65 1.37 17.97 -11.17
N ILE A 66 2.04 18.02 -10.04
CA ILE A 66 3.48 17.77 -9.94
C ILE A 66 3.79 17.01 -8.67
N THR A 67 4.76 16.13 -8.77
CA THR A 67 5.29 15.39 -7.62
C THR A 67 6.56 16.06 -7.13
N GLY A 68 6.61 16.35 -5.84
CA GLY A 68 7.81 16.78 -5.13
C GLY A 68 8.30 15.70 -4.19
N SER A 69 9.60 15.69 -3.93
CA SER A 69 10.23 14.76 -2.98
C SER A 69 11.19 15.51 -2.07
N ALA A 70 11.38 14.98 -0.89
CA ALA A 70 12.44 15.35 0.03
C ALA A 70 13.04 14.10 0.63
N GLU A 71 14.33 14.15 0.96
CA GLU A 71 15.04 13.05 1.56
C GLU A 71 16.05 13.56 2.59
N GLU A 72 16.29 12.77 3.62
CA GLU A 72 17.28 13.03 4.65
C GLU A 72 18.04 11.75 4.98
N THR A 73 19.36 11.86 5.04
CA THR A 73 20.21 10.76 5.46
C THR A 73 20.27 10.72 6.98
N VAL A 74 19.90 9.59 7.56
CA VAL A 74 19.93 9.36 9.01
C VAL A 74 20.74 8.12 9.33
N THR A 75 21.17 8.01 10.58
CA THR A 75 21.82 6.81 11.10
C THR A 75 20.83 6.04 11.98
N SER A 76 20.72 4.73 11.78
CA SER A 76 19.95 3.85 12.66
C SER A 76 20.38 4.06 14.11
N ASN A 77 19.41 4.06 15.00
CA ASN A 77 19.65 4.27 16.43
C ASN A 77 19.10 3.13 17.31
N MET A 78 18.66 2.04 16.67
CA MET A 78 18.21 0.83 17.32
C MET A 78 18.79 -0.39 16.62
N PHE A 79 19.38 -1.26 17.40
CA PHE A 79 19.85 -2.59 17.01
C PHE A 79 18.88 -3.62 17.58
N GLN A 80 18.49 -4.59 16.79
CA GLN A 80 17.77 -5.78 17.22
C GLN A 80 18.38 -7.01 16.57
N TRP A 81 18.65 -8.02 17.37
CA TRP A 81 19.15 -9.29 16.92
C TRP A 81 18.42 -10.41 17.62
N THR A 82 17.99 -11.40 16.87
CA THR A 82 17.17 -12.50 17.34
C THR A 82 17.81 -13.82 16.98
N ALA A 83 17.77 -14.77 17.90
CA ALA A 83 18.20 -16.13 17.64
C ALA A 83 17.26 -17.14 18.31
N ASN A 84 17.17 -18.32 17.70
CA ASN A 84 16.43 -19.45 18.23
C ASN A 84 17.39 -20.54 18.68
N PHE A 85 17.04 -21.21 19.76
CA PHE A 85 17.74 -22.43 20.23
C PHE A 85 16.71 -23.43 20.72
N SER A 86 17.05 -24.72 20.58
CA SER A 86 16.11 -25.79 20.90
C SER A 86 16.81 -27.04 21.46
N SER A 87 16.14 -27.72 22.37
CA SER A 87 16.57 -28.98 22.97
C SER A 87 15.56 -30.07 22.62
N THR A 88 16.04 -31.21 22.17
CA THR A 88 15.23 -32.40 21.91
C THR A 88 15.64 -33.53 22.85
N GLN A 89 14.71 -34.02 23.69
CA GLN A 89 14.98 -35.02 24.69
C GLN A 89 13.78 -36.01 24.82
N PRO A 90 14.00 -37.23 25.34
CA PRO A 90 12.91 -38.20 25.50
C PRO A 90 11.79 -37.75 26.43
N THR A 91 12.08 -36.83 27.38
CA THR A 91 11.08 -36.33 28.31
C THR A 91 11.06 -34.78 28.31
N THR A 92 9.90 -34.21 28.63
CA THR A 92 9.73 -32.78 28.77
C THR A 92 10.64 -32.17 29.84
N SER A 93 10.82 -32.87 30.97
CA SER A 93 11.68 -32.39 32.04
C SER A 93 13.16 -32.34 31.62
N ALA A 94 13.67 -33.34 30.91
CA ALA A 94 15.02 -33.38 30.42
C ALA A 94 15.26 -32.30 29.36
N ALA A 95 14.30 -32.11 28.44
CA ALA A 95 14.37 -31.06 27.41
C ALA A 95 14.41 -29.65 28.04
N LEU A 96 13.57 -29.41 29.05
CA LEU A 96 13.52 -28.14 29.78
C LEU A 96 14.79 -27.86 30.58
N ALA A 97 15.31 -28.90 31.29
CA ALA A 97 16.55 -28.77 32.04
C ALA A 97 17.74 -28.40 31.16
N GLN A 98 17.87 -29.03 30.00
CA GLN A 98 18.91 -28.71 29.02
C GLN A 98 18.72 -27.30 28.44
N LEU A 99 17.49 -26.94 28.04
CA LEU A 99 17.19 -25.62 27.52
C LEU A 99 17.53 -24.51 28.50
N ASN A 100 17.20 -24.70 29.80
CA ASN A 100 17.53 -23.76 30.86
C ASN A 100 19.04 -23.62 31.05
N GLY A 101 19.80 -24.73 30.96
CA GLY A 101 21.24 -24.72 30.98
C GLY A 101 21.84 -23.88 29.85
N TRP A 102 21.30 -24.01 28.64
CA TRP A 102 21.71 -23.20 27.50
C TRP A 102 21.30 -21.73 27.63
N THR A 103 20.12 -21.45 28.19
CA THR A 103 19.68 -20.10 28.48
C THR A 103 20.70 -19.34 29.34
N VAL A 104 21.22 -20.00 30.38
CA VAL A 104 22.28 -19.41 31.25
C VAL A 104 23.59 -19.21 30.48
N GLN A 105 24.01 -20.16 29.65
CA GLN A 105 25.23 -20.07 28.84
C GLN A 105 25.11 -18.93 27.80
N ILE A 106 23.99 -18.85 27.10
CA ILE A 106 23.69 -17.81 26.11
C ILE A 106 23.74 -16.43 26.77
N ARG A 107 23.06 -16.25 27.89
CA ARG A 107 23.05 -14.99 28.65
C ARG A 107 24.46 -14.56 29.02
N LYS A 108 25.27 -15.47 29.58
CA LYS A 108 26.69 -15.21 29.93
C LYS A 108 27.51 -14.81 28.72
N ALA A 109 27.36 -15.51 27.60
CA ALA A 109 28.10 -15.23 26.36
C ALA A 109 27.72 -13.85 25.79
N LEU A 110 26.44 -13.50 25.79
CA LEU A 110 25.96 -12.20 25.32
C LEU A 110 26.49 -11.04 26.20
N ILE A 111 26.47 -11.22 27.52
CA ILE A 111 27.00 -10.21 28.45
C ILE A 111 28.52 -10.08 28.26
N ALA A 112 29.25 -11.18 28.12
CA ALA A 112 30.69 -11.16 27.85
C ALA A 112 31.04 -10.48 26.52
N ALA A 113 30.13 -10.54 25.54
CA ALA A 113 30.25 -9.87 24.25
C ALA A 113 29.85 -8.37 24.29
N GLY A 114 29.44 -7.85 25.47
CA GLY A 114 29.16 -6.42 25.69
C GLY A 114 27.68 -6.03 25.75
N ALA A 115 26.75 -6.98 25.65
CA ALA A 115 25.33 -6.69 25.90
C ALA A 115 25.09 -6.46 27.41
N PHE A 116 24.22 -5.52 27.74
CA PHE A 116 23.72 -5.39 29.11
C PHE A 116 22.60 -6.40 29.37
N ASP A 117 22.47 -6.86 30.60
CA ASP A 117 21.40 -7.81 30.95
C ASP A 117 20.00 -7.28 30.62
N SER A 118 19.78 -5.97 30.76
CA SER A 118 18.54 -5.29 30.40
C SER A 118 18.24 -5.24 28.89
N GLU A 119 19.24 -5.49 28.04
CA GLU A 119 19.13 -5.53 26.59
C GLU A 119 18.80 -6.93 26.06
N ILE A 120 18.84 -7.94 26.94
CA ILE A 120 18.61 -9.36 26.60
C ILE A 120 17.25 -9.79 27.10
N SER A 121 16.42 -10.29 26.22
CA SER A 121 15.13 -10.87 26.56
C SER A 121 15.00 -12.30 26.01
N PHE A 122 14.42 -13.17 26.80
CA PHE A 122 14.06 -14.52 26.38
C PHE A 122 12.56 -14.63 26.24
N GLY A 123 12.12 -15.16 25.11
CA GLY A 123 10.71 -15.44 24.85
C GLY A 123 10.18 -16.62 25.65
N THR A 124 8.93 -16.95 25.46
CA THR A 124 8.30 -18.13 26.07
C THR A 124 8.89 -19.42 25.47
N VAL A 125 8.94 -20.47 26.29
CA VAL A 125 9.33 -21.80 25.83
C VAL A 125 8.16 -22.40 25.05
N ASN A 126 8.44 -22.85 23.83
CA ASN A 126 7.51 -23.61 23.01
C ASN A 126 7.87 -25.10 23.11
N VAL A 127 6.85 -25.95 23.27
CA VAL A 127 7.00 -27.40 23.42
C VAL A 127 6.30 -28.09 22.26
N GLN A 128 7.03 -28.97 21.57
CA GLN A 128 6.50 -29.78 20.49
C GLN A 128 6.79 -31.27 20.73
N PRO A 129 5.78 -32.12 20.89
CA PRO A 129 5.99 -33.55 20.86
C PRO A 129 6.32 -34.02 19.44
N ASN A 130 7.27 -34.92 19.31
CA ASN A 130 7.63 -35.54 18.03
C ASN A 130 7.05 -36.98 18.01
N GLU A 131 6.14 -37.23 17.09
CA GLU A 131 5.44 -38.51 16.93
C GLU A 131 6.14 -39.37 15.88
N LEU A 132 6.15 -40.68 16.16
CA LEU A 132 6.52 -41.70 15.19
C LEU A 132 5.35 -41.93 14.22
N ALA A 133 5.61 -42.61 13.10
CA ALA A 133 4.57 -43.01 12.14
C ALA A 133 3.46 -43.90 12.77
N THR A 134 3.72 -44.50 13.92
CA THR A 134 2.77 -45.30 14.71
C THR A 134 1.84 -44.47 15.60
N GLY A 135 2.03 -43.13 15.66
CA GLY A 135 1.30 -42.24 16.57
C GLY A 135 1.87 -42.17 17.99
N ALA A 136 2.94 -42.91 18.28
CA ALA A 136 3.57 -42.87 19.61
C ALA A 136 4.55 -41.69 19.68
N ILE A 137 4.58 -40.97 20.82
CA ILE A 137 5.54 -39.86 21.05
C ILE A 137 6.92 -40.48 21.29
N SER A 138 7.90 -40.05 20.49
CA SER A 138 9.30 -40.50 20.62
C SER A 138 10.14 -39.57 21.51
N ASN A 139 9.94 -38.29 21.42
CA ASN A 139 10.68 -37.28 22.16
C ASN A 139 9.94 -35.93 22.14
N PHE A 140 10.48 -34.95 22.86
CA PHE A 140 9.95 -33.60 22.92
C PHE A 140 11.03 -32.59 22.49
N THR A 141 10.67 -31.71 21.56
CA THR A 141 11.50 -30.55 21.21
C THR A 141 10.96 -29.34 21.94
N MET A 142 11.83 -28.71 22.73
CA MET A 142 11.58 -27.42 23.34
C MET A 142 12.42 -26.36 22.69
N SER A 143 11.81 -25.25 22.31
CA SER A 143 12.50 -24.13 21.68
C SER A 143 12.23 -22.82 22.41
N GLN A 144 13.21 -21.93 22.35
CA GLN A 144 13.09 -20.60 22.92
C GLN A 144 13.83 -19.60 22.03
N THR A 145 13.30 -18.38 21.99
CA THR A 145 13.92 -17.26 21.26
C THR A 145 14.62 -16.36 22.26
N VAL A 146 15.83 -15.92 21.91
CA VAL A 146 16.52 -14.80 22.57
C VAL A 146 16.51 -13.59 21.63
N THR A 147 16.23 -12.42 22.19
CA THR A 147 16.31 -11.14 21.48
C THR A 147 17.23 -10.20 22.24
N VAL A 148 18.18 -9.61 21.53
CA VAL A 148 19.03 -8.53 22.01
C VAL A 148 18.57 -7.24 21.37
N GLN A 149 18.20 -6.24 22.19
CA GLN A 149 17.81 -4.91 21.72
C GLN A 149 18.68 -3.86 22.37
N SER A 150 19.30 -2.97 21.59
CA SER A 150 20.21 -1.94 22.08
C SER A 150 20.17 -0.67 21.25
N THR A 151 20.39 0.47 21.89
CA THR A 151 20.68 1.74 21.21
C THR A 151 22.17 1.97 20.99
N ARG A 152 23.04 1.08 21.48
CA ARG A 152 24.50 1.15 21.41
C ARG A 152 25.05 0.33 20.26
N LEU A 153 24.72 0.73 19.02
CA LEU A 153 24.98 -0.06 17.81
C LEU A 153 26.43 -0.54 17.68
N SER A 154 27.39 0.36 17.92
CA SER A 154 28.84 0.03 17.81
C SER A 154 29.29 -1.00 18.84
N ALA A 155 28.70 -1.00 20.03
CA ALA A 155 28.99 -1.97 21.08
C ALA A 155 28.38 -3.34 20.82
N MET A 156 27.45 -3.46 19.87
CA MET A 156 26.74 -4.71 19.55
C MET A 156 27.46 -5.56 18.46
N GLN A 157 28.49 -5.05 17.82
CA GLN A 157 29.24 -5.82 16.81
C GLN A 157 29.81 -7.15 17.35
N PRO A 158 30.43 -7.21 18.56
CA PRO A 158 30.91 -8.48 19.10
C PRO A 158 29.80 -9.50 19.40
N VAL A 159 28.57 -9.03 19.67
CA VAL A 159 27.41 -9.89 19.95
C VAL A 159 27.08 -10.80 18.76
N LEU A 160 27.31 -10.37 17.54
CA LEU A 160 27.07 -11.16 16.34
C LEU A 160 28.00 -12.40 16.26
N GLY A 161 29.19 -12.33 16.85
CA GLY A 161 30.13 -13.45 16.93
C GLY A 161 29.74 -14.52 17.94
N VAL A 162 28.79 -14.24 18.85
CA VAL A 162 28.37 -15.17 19.91
C VAL A 162 27.76 -16.45 19.33
N SER A 163 27.09 -16.36 18.17
CA SER A 163 26.51 -17.53 17.50
C SER A 163 27.55 -18.60 17.19
N THR A 164 28.69 -18.23 16.66
CA THR A 164 29.80 -19.17 16.36
C THR A 164 30.38 -19.78 17.63
N LEU A 165 30.56 -18.96 18.68
CA LEU A 165 31.05 -19.41 19.97
C LEU A 165 30.09 -20.45 20.62
N LEU A 166 28.79 -20.20 20.56
CA LEU A 166 27.78 -21.10 21.14
C LEU A 166 27.69 -22.42 20.37
N LEU A 167 27.73 -22.34 19.05
CA LEU A 167 27.76 -23.56 18.20
C LEU A 167 29.03 -24.40 18.49
N ALA A 168 30.20 -23.80 18.67
CA ALA A 168 31.41 -24.48 19.07
C ALA A 168 31.30 -25.17 20.45
N ASN A 169 30.44 -24.69 21.32
CA ASN A 169 30.12 -25.28 22.63
C ASN A 169 28.85 -26.20 22.58
N ASN A 170 28.50 -26.71 21.42
CA ASN A 170 27.37 -27.61 21.20
C ASN A 170 26.00 -27.03 21.64
N VAL A 171 25.84 -25.72 21.65
CA VAL A 171 24.54 -25.08 21.81
C VAL A 171 23.94 -24.87 20.42
N PRO A 172 22.81 -25.51 20.06
CA PRO A 172 22.19 -25.34 18.75
C PRO A 172 21.53 -23.97 18.64
N PHE A 173 22.34 -22.97 18.27
CA PHE A 173 21.99 -21.57 18.26
C PHE A 173 21.87 -21.08 16.81
N ILE A 174 20.64 -20.75 16.38
CA ILE A 174 20.34 -20.31 15.03
C ILE A 174 20.04 -18.80 15.06
N ALA A 175 21.05 -18.02 14.70
CA ALA A 175 20.94 -16.56 14.67
C ALA A 175 20.33 -16.06 13.35
N GLN A 176 19.48 -15.05 13.43
CA GLN A 176 18.97 -14.31 12.29
C GLN A 176 19.90 -13.14 11.93
N GLN A 177 19.67 -12.53 10.78
CA GLN A 177 20.38 -11.30 10.41
C GLN A 177 20.02 -10.17 11.40
N PRO A 178 21.00 -9.35 11.80
CA PRO A 178 20.73 -8.21 12.66
C PRO A 178 19.87 -7.18 11.94
N GLN A 179 18.99 -6.54 12.68
CA GLN A 179 18.14 -5.48 12.19
C GLN A 179 18.56 -4.14 12.79
N TYR A 180 18.66 -3.15 11.94
CA TYR A 180 18.99 -1.77 12.30
C TYR A 180 17.80 -0.89 11.94
N THR A 181 17.24 -0.17 12.91
CA THR A 181 16.09 0.69 12.68
C THR A 181 16.34 2.11 13.19
N TYR A 182 15.59 3.06 12.62
CA TYR A 182 15.58 4.44 13.06
C TYR A 182 14.22 4.79 13.64
N ASN A 183 14.17 5.15 14.93
CA ASN A 183 12.93 5.47 15.64
C ASN A 183 12.55 6.95 15.63
N GLY A 184 13.37 7.81 14.99
CA GLY A 184 13.15 9.26 14.94
C GLY A 184 12.15 9.74 13.88
N LEU A 185 11.53 8.86 13.10
CA LEU A 185 10.65 9.19 11.96
C LEU A 185 9.50 10.14 12.34
N LYS A 186 8.92 9.98 13.53
CA LYS A 186 7.82 10.83 14.01
C LYS A 186 8.21 12.32 14.06
N LYS A 187 9.47 12.62 14.43
CA LYS A 187 9.99 13.98 14.49
C LYS A 187 10.40 14.51 13.13
N LEU A 188 10.88 13.62 12.26
CA LEU A 188 11.39 13.98 10.93
C LEU A 188 10.28 14.24 9.91
N ARG A 189 9.17 13.51 10.01
CA ARG A 189 8.05 13.56 9.06
C ARG A 189 7.55 14.97 8.73
N PRO A 190 7.24 15.86 9.69
CA PRO A 190 6.71 17.19 9.36
C PRO A 190 7.69 18.04 8.53
N ALA A 191 8.98 18.00 8.86
CA ALA A 191 10.02 18.75 8.17
C ALA A 191 10.18 18.27 6.72
N LEU A 192 10.31 16.94 6.51
CA LEU A 192 10.41 16.35 5.17
C LEU A 192 9.15 16.61 4.34
N THR A 193 7.97 16.53 4.94
CA THR A 193 6.71 16.82 4.22
C THR A 193 6.67 18.27 3.75
N ALA A 194 7.08 19.23 4.58
CA ALA A 194 7.13 20.63 4.21
C ALA A 194 8.16 20.89 3.09
N GLU A 195 9.30 20.24 3.15
CA GLU A 195 10.35 20.33 2.13
C GLU A 195 9.89 19.71 0.79
N ALA A 196 9.26 18.54 0.82
CA ALA A 196 8.71 17.89 -0.37
C ALA A 196 7.63 18.77 -1.03
N ALA A 197 6.75 19.40 -0.24
CA ALA A 197 5.74 20.33 -0.74
C ALA A 197 6.38 21.58 -1.36
N ALA A 198 7.42 22.14 -0.75
CA ALA A 198 8.18 23.27 -1.31
C ALA A 198 8.89 22.86 -2.61
N ASN A 199 9.45 21.66 -2.68
CA ASN A 199 10.04 21.10 -3.89
C ASN A 199 9.00 20.95 -5.01
N ALA A 200 7.80 20.39 -4.71
CA ALA A 200 6.71 20.30 -5.67
C ALA A 200 6.35 21.67 -6.24
N ARG A 201 6.22 22.70 -5.39
CA ARG A 201 5.93 24.08 -5.81
C ARG A 201 7.01 24.64 -6.73
N LYS A 202 8.28 24.49 -6.37
CA LYS A 202 9.43 24.93 -7.16
C LYS A 202 9.46 24.25 -8.54
N ARG A 203 9.21 22.96 -8.59
CA ARG A 203 9.13 22.19 -9.84
C ARG A 203 7.96 22.63 -10.70
N ALA A 204 6.78 22.91 -10.11
CA ALA A 204 5.62 23.43 -10.81
C ALA A 204 5.92 24.79 -11.46
N GLN A 205 6.55 25.71 -10.74
CA GLN A 205 6.97 27.00 -11.26
C GLN A 205 7.98 26.85 -12.41
N ALA A 206 8.93 25.94 -12.28
CA ALA A 206 9.92 25.68 -13.33
C ALA A 206 9.27 25.08 -14.59
N ALA A 207 8.29 24.20 -14.44
CA ALA A 207 7.58 23.58 -15.55
C ALA A 207 6.68 24.56 -16.32
N LEU A 208 6.07 25.54 -15.63
CA LEU A 208 5.24 26.59 -16.24
C LEU A 208 6.04 27.67 -16.97
N GLY A 209 7.33 27.80 -16.65
CA GLY A 209 8.15 28.86 -17.18
C GLY A 209 7.80 30.26 -16.61
N LYS A 210 8.29 31.33 -17.27
CA LYS A 210 8.14 32.71 -16.78
C LYS A 210 6.81 33.37 -17.14
N HIS A 211 6.03 32.76 -18.03
CA HIS A 211 4.86 33.42 -18.64
C HIS A 211 3.52 32.99 -18.01
N VAL A 212 3.51 31.93 -17.17
CA VAL A 212 2.31 31.45 -16.52
C VAL A 212 2.50 31.54 -15.01
N ALA A 213 1.55 32.20 -14.34
CA ALA A 213 1.59 32.34 -12.89
C ALA A 213 1.14 31.05 -12.23
N LEU A 214 1.89 30.59 -11.21
CA LEU A 214 1.48 29.50 -10.35
C LEU A 214 0.55 30.03 -9.26
N GLY A 215 -0.69 29.56 -9.26
CA GLY A 215 -1.72 29.93 -8.30
C GLY A 215 -1.64 29.18 -6.97
N ALA A 216 -2.76 29.20 -6.26
CA ALA A 216 -2.89 28.48 -4.99
C ALA A 216 -2.93 26.96 -5.20
N PRO A 217 -2.53 26.18 -4.20
CA PRO A 217 -2.71 24.72 -4.24
C PRO A 217 -4.20 24.36 -4.21
N ILE A 218 -4.60 23.49 -5.13
CA ILE A 218 -5.96 22.92 -5.20
C ILE A 218 -6.01 21.64 -4.35
N SER A 219 -4.96 20.82 -4.42
CA SER A 219 -4.85 19.57 -3.69
C SER A 219 -3.39 19.30 -3.33
N ILE A 220 -3.17 18.78 -2.14
CA ILE A 220 -1.88 18.28 -1.68
C ILE A 220 -2.12 16.92 -1.05
N THR A 221 -1.51 15.89 -1.61
CA THR A 221 -1.54 14.54 -1.09
C THR A 221 -0.15 14.13 -0.64
N VAL A 222 -0.02 13.77 0.62
CA VAL A 222 1.25 13.29 1.18
C VAL A 222 1.32 11.79 1.01
N GLY A 223 2.35 11.33 0.33
CA GLY A 223 2.64 9.91 0.17
C GLY A 223 3.18 9.25 1.45
N GLN A 224 3.51 7.99 1.34
CA GLN A 224 4.11 7.23 2.43
C GLN A 224 5.57 7.65 2.64
N ILE A 225 6.04 7.50 3.87
CA ILE A 225 7.47 7.61 4.18
C ILE A 225 8.13 6.29 3.83
N SER A 226 9.25 6.35 3.13
CA SER A 226 10.14 5.22 2.92
C SER A 226 11.43 5.39 3.71
N VAL A 227 12.01 4.27 4.13
CA VAL A 227 13.31 4.22 4.80
C VAL A 227 14.16 3.21 4.06
N ASP A 228 15.08 3.69 3.27
CA ASP A 228 15.84 2.89 2.34
C ASP A 228 17.33 2.81 2.69
N ALA A 229 18.04 1.88 2.08
CA ALA A 229 19.50 1.89 2.10
C ALA A 229 20.02 3.05 1.23
N PRO A 230 21.17 3.67 1.57
CA PRO A 230 21.79 4.66 0.70
C PRO A 230 22.02 4.12 -0.71
N GLY A 231 21.64 4.92 -1.71
CA GLY A 231 21.75 4.54 -3.12
C GLY A 231 20.62 3.69 -3.68
N SER A 232 19.61 3.33 -2.89
CA SER A 232 18.37 2.76 -3.42
C SER A 232 17.49 3.83 -4.05
N VAL A 233 16.67 3.46 -5.05
CA VAL A 233 15.84 4.40 -5.82
C VAL A 233 14.33 4.25 -5.56
N ASN A 234 13.94 3.61 -4.46
CA ASN A 234 12.53 3.31 -4.16
C ASN A 234 11.83 4.47 -3.44
N TYR A 235 11.65 5.60 -4.11
CA TYR A 235 10.95 6.75 -3.52
C TYR A 235 9.47 6.45 -3.29
N GLY A 236 9.01 6.64 -2.05
CA GLY A 236 7.58 6.60 -1.70
C GLY A 236 6.93 5.22 -1.73
N SER A 237 7.72 4.14 -1.77
CA SER A 237 7.20 2.76 -1.71
C SER A 237 6.60 2.39 -0.36
N GLY A 238 6.93 3.12 0.70
CA GLY A 238 6.58 2.77 2.08
C GLY A 238 7.42 1.64 2.66
N ASP A 239 8.52 1.27 2.01
CA ASP A 239 9.42 0.22 2.46
C ASP A 239 10.27 0.67 3.64
N PHE A 240 10.63 -0.29 4.50
CA PHE A 240 11.48 -0.07 5.66
C PHE A 240 12.68 -1.01 5.59
N ASN A 241 13.81 -0.50 5.15
CA ASN A 241 15.07 -1.23 5.18
C ASN A 241 15.53 -1.40 6.63
N THR A 242 15.90 -2.63 7.01
CA THR A 242 16.46 -2.95 8.34
C THR A 242 17.87 -3.50 8.30
N SER A 243 18.46 -3.71 7.11
CA SER A 243 19.74 -4.38 6.95
C SER A 243 20.96 -3.46 7.07
N THR A 244 20.80 -2.16 6.82
CA THR A 244 21.92 -1.18 6.83
C THR A 244 21.83 -0.24 8.02
N ILE A 245 23.00 0.24 8.49
CA ILE A 245 23.06 1.25 9.57
C ILE A 245 22.76 2.65 9.03
N PRO A 246 23.41 3.14 7.95
CA PRO A 246 22.99 4.38 7.31
C PRO A 246 21.70 4.16 6.54
N LYS A 247 20.81 5.16 6.58
CA LYS A 247 19.48 5.12 5.96
C LYS A 247 19.18 6.43 5.25
N VAL A 248 18.37 6.35 4.21
CA VAL A 248 17.76 7.50 3.57
C VAL A 248 16.27 7.46 3.85
N VAL A 249 15.77 8.47 4.52
CA VAL A 249 14.33 8.66 4.75
C VAL A 249 13.81 9.57 3.67
N SER A 250 12.81 9.13 2.92
CA SER A 250 12.20 9.90 1.84
C SER A 250 10.70 10.07 2.00
N VAL A 251 10.18 11.21 1.53
CA VAL A 251 8.76 11.53 1.44
C VAL A 251 8.46 12.05 0.05
N VAL A 252 7.33 11.64 -0.48
CA VAL A 252 6.79 12.13 -1.75
C VAL A 252 5.49 12.90 -1.49
N VAL A 253 5.32 14.02 -2.17
CA VAL A 253 4.10 14.83 -2.11
C VAL A 253 3.60 15.07 -3.53
N ASP A 254 2.36 14.71 -3.80
CA ASP A 254 1.66 15.06 -5.03
C ASP A 254 0.84 16.33 -4.80
N ALA A 255 1.11 17.35 -5.57
CA ALA A 255 0.47 18.65 -5.45
C ALA A 255 -0.12 19.10 -6.78
N THR A 256 -1.36 19.58 -6.74
CA THR A 256 -2.05 20.19 -7.87
C THR A 256 -2.25 21.66 -7.58
N TYR A 257 -1.81 22.52 -8.49
CA TYR A 257 -1.91 23.96 -8.39
C TYR A 257 -2.77 24.52 -9.51
N ALA A 258 -3.46 25.63 -9.22
CA ALA A 258 -4.11 26.42 -10.24
C ALA A 258 -3.03 27.12 -11.12
N THR A 259 -3.34 27.33 -12.39
CA THR A 259 -2.53 28.11 -13.33
C THR A 259 -3.37 29.23 -13.90
N GLY A 260 -2.83 30.43 -13.94
CA GLY A 260 -3.53 31.61 -14.44
C GLY A 260 -2.82 32.26 -15.62
#